data_9134a3af94fc97035731f7e712519256
#
_entry.id   9134a3af94fc97035731f7e712519256
#
_cell.length_a   1.000
_cell.length_b   1.000
_cell.length_c   1.000
_cell.angle_alpha   90.00
_cell.angle_beta   90.00
_cell.angle_gamma   90.00
#
_symmetry.space_group_name_H-M   'P 1'
#
loop_
_entity.id
_entity.type
_entity.pdbx_description
1 polymer ?
#
loop_
_entity_poly.entity_id
_entity_poly.type
_entity_poly.pdbx_seq_one_letter_code
_entity_poly.pdbx_strand_id
1 'polypeptide(L)'
;DIQLMVYMEAAMKLVAKMRPGKNVIPAGVFYYNISDPIVSATTESAEEIEDKIKGELRLKGMVNSDKDIVEKMDNIEGTSLNIPVSRKADGGFDSRRSKVMNTEQFNMLGRFVDVRAVDTADRIAGGDIRRSPYKDGQFSSCDRCPYGAVCGFSVDLPGCNYRKLKKFDDEVLWNNIKEGIDENGKKMDTGAEECD
;
A
#
# COMPACT_ATOMS: atom_id res chain seq x y z
N ASP A 1 -0.58 -0.32 2.12
CA ASP A 1 -0.21 -0.21 3.53
C ASP A 1 0.40 1.17 3.79
N ILE A 2 -0.21 1.96 4.66
CA ILE A 2 0.23 3.32 5.03
C ILE A 2 1.66 3.31 5.60
N GLN A 3 2.03 2.30 6.37
CA GLN A 3 3.34 2.20 7.02
C GLN A 3 4.51 2.29 6.04
N LEU A 4 4.44 1.61 4.89
CA LEU A 4 5.49 1.70 3.88
C LEU A 4 5.64 3.10 3.31
N MET A 5 4.54 3.83 3.15
CA MET A 5 4.59 5.20 2.65
C MET A 5 5.19 6.16 3.69
N VAL A 6 4.87 5.98 4.97
CA VAL A 6 5.52 6.73 6.06
C VAL A 6 7.03 6.51 6.07
N TYR A 7 7.48 5.26 5.90
CA TYR A 7 8.91 4.96 5.83
C TYR A 7 9.57 5.57 4.61
N MET A 8 8.91 5.55 3.46
CA MET A 8 9.40 6.18 2.24
C MET A 8 9.58 7.69 2.44
N GLU A 9 8.56 8.39 2.97
CA GLU A 9 8.63 9.83 3.24
C GLU A 9 9.75 10.17 4.22
N ALA A 10 9.89 9.41 5.30
CA ALA A 10 10.98 9.59 6.27
C ALA A 10 12.35 9.38 5.62
N ALA A 11 12.50 8.34 4.79
CA ALA A 11 13.73 8.05 4.06
C ALA A 11 14.07 9.16 3.06
N MET A 12 13.10 9.66 2.30
CA MET A 12 13.29 10.74 1.34
C MET A 12 13.75 12.04 2.05
N LYS A 13 13.10 12.41 3.16
CA LYS A 13 13.48 13.57 3.99
C LYS A 13 14.91 13.42 4.55
N LEU A 14 15.28 12.21 4.98
CA LEU A 14 16.62 11.91 5.48
C LEU A 14 17.68 12.05 4.37
N VAL A 15 17.45 11.39 3.22
CA VAL A 15 18.37 11.43 2.08
C VAL A 15 18.54 12.86 1.54
N ALA A 16 17.46 13.65 1.50
CA ALA A 16 17.53 15.05 1.09
C ALA A 16 18.45 15.88 2.02
N LYS A 17 18.42 15.62 3.34
CA LYS A 17 19.34 16.23 4.30
C LYS A 17 20.79 15.78 4.12
N MET A 18 20.99 14.50 3.82
CA MET A 18 22.34 13.94 3.61
C MET A 18 22.97 14.38 2.27
N ARG A 19 22.15 14.76 1.29
CA ARG A 19 22.59 15.15 -0.06
C ARG A 19 21.96 16.48 -0.49
N PRO A 20 22.35 17.61 0.15
CA PRO A 20 21.78 18.92 -0.16
C PRO A 20 22.03 19.29 -1.64
N GLY A 21 21.02 19.87 -2.26
CA GLY A 21 21.06 20.28 -3.68
C GLY A 21 20.84 19.13 -4.68
N LYS A 22 20.60 17.90 -4.22
CA LYS A 22 20.18 16.80 -5.10
C LYS A 22 18.65 16.61 -5.03
N ASN A 23 18.05 16.39 -6.20
CA ASN A 23 16.65 16.00 -6.26
C ASN A 23 16.52 14.53 -5.83
N VAL A 24 15.69 14.26 -4.84
CA VAL A 24 15.43 12.91 -4.32
C VAL A 24 14.08 12.44 -4.89
N ILE A 25 14.12 11.33 -5.60
CA ILE A 25 12.95 10.74 -6.26
C ILE A 25 12.71 9.35 -5.68
N PRO A 26 11.46 8.98 -5.32
CA PRO A 26 11.15 7.64 -4.84
C PRO A 26 11.32 6.63 -5.97
N ALA A 27 12.14 5.61 -5.77
CA ALA A 27 12.34 4.53 -6.72
C ALA A 27 11.26 3.43 -6.59
N GLY A 28 10.78 3.19 -5.40
CA GLY A 28 9.75 2.21 -5.11
C GLY A 28 9.63 1.90 -3.63
N VAL A 29 8.60 1.13 -3.28
CA VAL A 29 8.36 0.60 -1.94
C VAL A 29 8.06 -0.88 -2.04
N PHE A 30 8.67 -1.70 -1.18
CA PHE A 30 8.60 -3.14 -1.30
C PHE A 30 8.43 -3.84 0.05
N TYR A 31 7.72 -4.96 -0.01
CA TYR A 31 7.77 -6.02 0.97
C TYR A 31 8.65 -7.15 0.46
N TYR A 32 9.55 -7.60 1.28
CA TYR A 32 10.31 -8.81 1.05
C TYR A 32 9.77 -9.94 1.94
N ASN A 33 9.40 -11.06 1.34
CA ASN A 33 8.96 -12.22 2.08
C ASN A 33 10.21 -13.01 2.54
N ILE A 34 10.40 -13.11 3.85
CA ILE A 34 11.52 -13.85 4.45
C ILE A 34 11.17 -15.32 4.76
N SER A 35 9.95 -15.75 4.48
CA SER A 35 9.54 -17.15 4.67
C SER A 35 10.20 -18.03 3.62
N ASP A 36 10.60 -19.23 4.02
CA ASP A 36 11.07 -20.26 3.08
C ASP A 36 9.88 -20.72 2.21
N PRO A 37 9.92 -20.51 0.89
CA PRO A 37 8.80 -20.84 0.04
C PRO A 37 8.71 -22.35 -0.18
N ILE A 38 7.52 -22.89 0.07
CA ILE A 38 7.20 -24.29 -0.25
C ILE A 38 6.54 -24.31 -1.63
N VAL A 39 7.25 -24.87 -2.62
CA VAL A 39 6.72 -25.05 -3.98
C VAL A 39 6.40 -26.52 -4.22
N SER A 40 5.22 -26.78 -4.80
CA SER A 40 4.85 -28.13 -5.22
C SER A 40 5.49 -28.43 -6.58
N ALA A 41 6.23 -29.51 -6.67
CA ALA A 41 6.83 -30.01 -7.90
C ALA A 41 6.38 -31.48 -8.09
N THR A 42 5.89 -31.78 -9.28
CA THR A 42 5.44 -33.15 -9.64
C THR A 42 6.32 -33.76 -10.73
N THR A 43 6.67 -32.98 -11.74
CA THR A 43 7.44 -33.46 -12.91
C THR A 43 8.39 -32.40 -13.47
N GLU A 44 8.57 -31.30 -12.74
CA GLU A 44 9.35 -30.16 -13.20
C GLU A 44 10.86 -30.40 -13.04
N SER A 45 11.64 -29.76 -13.89
CA SER A 45 13.09 -29.73 -13.78
C SER A 45 13.57 -28.92 -12.57
N ALA A 46 14.80 -29.09 -12.15
CA ALA A 46 15.40 -28.31 -11.06
C ALA A 46 15.39 -26.79 -11.37
N GLU A 47 15.56 -26.40 -12.63
CA GLU A 47 15.54 -25.01 -13.07
C GLU A 47 14.13 -24.40 -12.94
N GLU A 48 13.08 -25.14 -13.34
CA GLU A 48 11.70 -24.70 -13.19
C GLU A 48 11.28 -24.55 -11.72
N ILE A 49 11.78 -25.43 -10.85
CA ILE A 49 11.57 -25.33 -9.40
C ILE A 49 12.26 -24.07 -8.85
N GLU A 50 13.50 -23.83 -9.26
CA GLU A 50 14.24 -22.64 -8.83
C GLU A 50 13.55 -21.34 -9.28
N ASP A 51 13.02 -21.29 -10.50
CA ASP A 51 12.28 -20.14 -11.00
C ASP A 51 10.95 -19.93 -10.24
N LYS A 52 10.27 -20.99 -9.85
CA LYS A 52 9.10 -20.90 -8.97
C LYS A 52 9.46 -20.32 -7.59
N ILE A 53 10.56 -20.80 -6.99
CA ILE A 53 11.07 -20.27 -5.72
C ILE A 53 11.40 -18.78 -5.84
N LYS A 54 12.12 -18.38 -6.89
CA LYS A 54 12.41 -16.97 -7.17
C LYS A 54 11.14 -16.15 -7.36
N GLY A 55 10.13 -16.71 -8.02
CA GLY A 55 8.82 -16.07 -8.19
C GLY A 55 8.09 -15.81 -6.88
N GLU A 56 8.14 -16.74 -5.93
CA GLU A 56 7.55 -16.56 -4.59
C GLU A 56 8.33 -15.56 -3.73
N LEU A 57 9.65 -15.50 -3.89
CA LEU A 57 10.53 -14.55 -3.20
C LEU A 57 10.54 -13.15 -3.86
N ARG A 58 9.91 -13.01 -5.02
CA ARG A 58 9.82 -11.73 -5.72
C ARG A 58 9.27 -10.64 -4.81
N LEU A 59 9.89 -9.47 -4.83
CA LEU A 59 9.44 -8.29 -4.09
C LEU A 59 7.98 -7.95 -4.42
N LYS A 60 7.19 -7.68 -3.40
CA LYS A 60 5.79 -7.24 -3.54
C LYS A 60 5.70 -5.77 -3.17
N GLY A 61 5.11 -4.95 -4.04
CA GLY A 61 5.03 -3.50 -3.79
C GLY A 61 4.78 -2.70 -5.05
N MET A 62 5.25 -1.47 -5.06
CA MET A 62 5.09 -0.53 -6.17
C MET A 62 6.44 0.03 -6.59
N VAL A 63 6.65 0.17 -7.91
CA VAL A 63 7.88 0.68 -8.53
C VAL A 63 7.59 2.00 -9.23
N ASN A 64 8.54 2.92 -9.24
CA ASN A 64 8.44 4.12 -10.07
C ASN A 64 8.44 3.73 -11.55
N SER A 65 7.50 4.28 -12.31
CA SER A 65 7.34 3.99 -13.74
C SER A 65 8.39 4.68 -14.63
N ASP A 66 9.32 5.44 -14.05
CA ASP A 66 10.44 6.01 -14.78
C ASP A 66 11.37 4.88 -15.25
N LYS A 67 11.64 4.85 -16.57
CA LYS A 67 12.45 3.81 -17.19
C LYS A 67 13.88 3.77 -16.66
N ASP A 68 14.48 4.94 -16.46
CA ASP A 68 15.86 5.06 -15.97
C ASP A 68 15.98 4.55 -14.52
N ILE A 69 14.94 4.74 -13.71
CA ILE A 69 14.88 4.22 -12.35
C ILE A 69 14.78 2.70 -12.38
N VAL A 70 13.86 2.16 -13.17
CA VAL A 70 13.67 0.71 -13.29
C VAL A 70 14.93 0.03 -13.80
N GLU A 71 15.61 0.60 -14.81
CA GLU A 71 16.85 0.04 -15.37
C GLU A 71 18.01 0.00 -14.37
N LYS A 72 18.05 0.98 -13.45
CA LYS A 72 19.04 0.99 -12.37
C LYS A 72 18.72 -0.02 -11.26
N MET A 73 17.47 -0.40 -11.11
CA MET A 73 17.04 -1.39 -10.12
C MET A 73 17.20 -2.81 -10.63
N ASP A 74 16.78 -3.03 -11.87
CA ASP A 74 16.83 -4.34 -12.51
C ASP A 74 16.83 -4.17 -14.03
N ASN A 75 17.91 -4.65 -14.69
CA ASN A 75 18.04 -4.60 -16.15
C ASN A 75 17.28 -5.77 -16.77
N ILE A 76 15.97 -5.58 -16.96
CA ILE A 76 15.04 -6.62 -17.37
C ILE A 76 14.74 -6.61 -18.86
N GLU A 77 14.80 -7.81 -19.45
CA GLU A 77 14.09 -8.16 -20.68
C GLU A 77 12.89 -9.04 -20.30
N GLY A 78 11.65 -8.56 -20.56
CA GLY A 78 10.43 -9.28 -20.20
C GLY A 78 9.99 -9.11 -18.75
N THR A 79 9.72 -10.19 -18.04
CA THR A 79 9.23 -10.17 -16.65
C THR A 79 10.37 -10.30 -15.66
N SER A 80 10.53 -9.34 -14.76
CA SER A 80 11.51 -9.41 -13.68
C SER A 80 11.15 -10.52 -12.68
N LEU A 81 12.18 -11.24 -12.21
CA LEU A 81 12.07 -12.17 -11.09
C LEU A 81 12.30 -11.47 -9.74
N ASN A 82 12.82 -10.24 -9.71
CA ASN A 82 13.17 -9.53 -8.49
C ASN A 82 12.11 -8.50 -8.08
N ILE A 83 11.67 -7.66 -9.03
CA ILE A 83 10.73 -6.56 -8.78
C ILE A 83 9.40 -6.76 -9.52
N PRO A 84 8.28 -6.18 -9.06
CA PRO A 84 6.96 -6.39 -9.67
C PRO A 84 6.76 -5.61 -10.98
N VAL A 85 7.64 -5.83 -11.95
CA VAL A 85 7.63 -5.18 -13.26
C VAL A 85 7.76 -6.21 -14.37
N SER A 86 7.03 -6.00 -15.47
CA SER A 86 7.13 -6.74 -16.71
C SER A 86 7.17 -5.76 -17.87
N ARG A 87 8.19 -5.87 -18.74
CA ARG A 87 8.32 -5.04 -19.94
C ARG A 87 7.69 -5.73 -21.15
N LYS A 88 7.06 -4.92 -21.99
CA LYS A 88 6.60 -5.32 -23.31
C LYS A 88 7.73 -5.17 -24.33
N ALA A 89 7.57 -5.78 -25.49
CA ALA A 89 8.52 -5.65 -26.61
C ALA A 89 8.70 -4.20 -27.11
N ASP A 90 7.70 -3.34 -26.91
CA ASP A 90 7.74 -1.92 -27.24
C ASP A 90 8.48 -1.05 -26.19
N GLY A 91 9.01 -1.69 -25.15
CA GLY A 91 9.70 -1.03 -24.03
C GLY A 91 8.77 -0.40 -22.98
N GLY A 92 7.45 -0.52 -23.15
CA GLY A 92 6.46 -0.13 -22.14
C GLY A 92 6.29 -1.16 -21.02
N PHE A 93 5.51 -0.81 -20.00
CA PHE A 93 5.16 -1.75 -18.93
C PHE A 93 3.87 -2.50 -19.24
N ASP A 94 3.84 -3.79 -18.95
CA ASP A 94 2.60 -4.57 -18.99
C ASP A 94 1.74 -4.20 -17.77
N SER A 95 0.61 -3.54 -17.98
CA SER A 95 -0.28 -3.05 -16.91
C SER A 95 -0.89 -4.16 -16.04
N ARG A 96 -0.98 -5.38 -16.56
CA ARG A 96 -1.52 -6.53 -15.81
C ARG A 96 -0.49 -7.18 -14.91
N ARG A 97 0.79 -7.11 -15.30
CA ARG A 97 1.90 -7.79 -14.63
C ARG A 97 2.83 -6.84 -13.87
N SER A 98 2.66 -5.52 -14.06
CA SER A 98 3.47 -4.50 -13.42
C SER A 98 2.66 -3.76 -12.36
N LYS A 99 3.30 -3.50 -11.23
CA LYS A 99 2.80 -2.64 -10.16
C LYS A 99 3.63 -1.36 -10.17
N VAL A 100 3.24 -0.40 -11.00
CA VAL A 100 3.98 0.84 -11.20
C VAL A 100 3.13 2.08 -10.89
N MET A 101 3.79 3.11 -10.37
CA MET A 101 3.25 4.46 -10.19
C MET A 101 4.26 5.48 -10.69
N ASN A 102 3.80 6.61 -11.23
CA ASN A 102 4.71 7.70 -11.58
C ASN A 102 5.13 8.50 -10.33
N THR A 103 6.13 9.36 -10.49
CA THR A 103 6.67 10.17 -9.39
C THR A 103 5.61 11.08 -8.76
N GLU A 104 4.69 11.64 -9.57
CA GLU A 104 3.61 12.49 -9.06
C GLU A 104 2.64 11.70 -8.18
N GLN A 105 2.30 10.48 -8.58
CA GLN A 105 1.47 9.58 -7.79
C GLN A 105 2.13 9.19 -6.46
N PHE A 106 3.44 8.91 -6.47
CA PHE A 106 4.19 8.69 -5.23
C PHE A 106 4.14 9.90 -4.29
N ASN A 107 4.40 11.10 -4.83
CA ASN A 107 4.36 12.33 -4.06
C ASN A 107 2.95 12.65 -3.53
N MET A 108 1.93 12.42 -4.34
CA MET A 108 0.52 12.59 -3.94
C MET A 108 0.16 11.64 -2.81
N LEU A 109 0.53 10.37 -2.93
CA LEU A 109 0.26 9.38 -1.90
C LEU A 109 1.02 9.68 -0.59
N GLY A 110 2.27 10.17 -0.68
CA GLY A 110 3.03 10.63 0.48
C GLY A 110 2.32 11.76 1.22
N ARG A 111 1.88 12.80 0.48
CA ARG A 111 1.09 13.91 1.07
C ARG A 111 -0.22 13.42 1.72
N PHE A 112 -0.93 12.55 1.05
CA PHE A 112 -2.15 11.96 1.60
C PHE A 112 -1.89 11.25 2.93
N VAL A 113 -0.81 10.49 3.02
CA VAL A 113 -0.42 9.78 4.25
C VAL A 113 -0.03 10.77 5.36
N ASP A 114 0.74 11.83 5.04
CA ASP A 114 1.09 12.88 6.01
C ASP A 114 -0.19 13.54 6.59
N VAL A 115 -1.14 13.93 5.73
CA VAL A 115 -2.42 14.53 6.15
C VAL A 115 -3.21 13.57 7.04
N ARG A 116 -3.29 12.28 6.67
CA ARG A 116 -3.99 11.27 7.46
C ARG A 116 -3.32 10.97 8.79
N ALA A 117 -2.00 11.02 8.84
CA ALA A 117 -1.25 10.85 10.08
C ALA A 117 -1.55 11.98 11.07
N VAL A 118 -1.57 13.24 10.59
CA VAL A 118 -1.91 14.41 11.41
C VAL A 118 -3.36 14.34 11.88
N ASP A 119 -4.34 14.12 10.99
CA ASP A 119 -5.76 13.97 11.35
C ASP A 119 -5.96 12.88 12.42
N THR A 120 -5.29 11.74 12.26
CA THR A 120 -5.37 10.64 13.23
C THR A 120 -4.78 11.04 14.58
N ALA A 121 -3.63 11.72 14.59
CA ALA A 121 -3.00 12.20 15.81
C ALA A 121 -3.88 13.22 16.54
N ASP A 122 -4.48 14.16 15.82
CA ASP A 122 -5.38 15.18 16.38
C ASP A 122 -6.63 14.53 16.98
N ARG A 123 -7.21 13.53 16.31
CA ARG A 123 -8.35 12.79 16.84
C ARG A 123 -8.00 12.03 18.12
N ILE A 124 -6.84 11.36 18.15
CA ILE A 124 -6.35 10.67 19.36
C ILE A 124 -6.16 11.69 20.50
N ALA A 125 -5.49 12.83 20.23
CA ALA A 125 -5.27 13.88 21.21
C ALA A 125 -6.58 14.52 21.68
N GLY A 126 -7.59 14.62 20.80
CA GLY A 126 -8.93 15.09 21.10
C GLY A 126 -9.82 14.08 21.86
N GLY A 127 -9.30 12.88 22.15
CA GLY A 127 -10.03 11.84 22.89
C GLY A 127 -11.11 11.13 22.06
N ASP A 128 -10.96 11.04 20.75
CA ASP A 128 -11.87 10.28 19.88
C ASP A 128 -11.77 8.78 20.17
N ILE A 129 -12.76 8.23 20.84
CA ILE A 129 -12.86 6.80 21.22
C ILE A 129 -13.97 6.07 20.48
N ARG A 130 -14.50 6.63 19.40
CA ARG A 130 -15.60 6.04 18.63
C ARG A 130 -15.24 4.66 18.10
N ARG A 131 -16.16 3.74 18.21
CA ARG A 131 -16.02 2.36 17.74
C ARG A 131 -16.37 2.29 16.26
N SER A 132 -15.40 2.11 15.40
CA SER A 132 -15.60 2.09 13.95
C SER A 132 -14.78 0.96 13.29
N PRO A 133 -15.05 -0.32 13.62
CA PRO A 133 -14.32 -1.43 13.04
C PRO A 133 -14.67 -1.62 11.57
N TYR A 134 -13.71 -2.12 10.78
CA TYR A 134 -13.97 -2.45 9.37
C TYR A 134 -14.15 -3.95 9.16
N LYS A 135 -14.81 -4.30 8.05
CA LYS A 135 -14.94 -5.66 7.56
C LYS A 135 -14.58 -5.73 6.08
N ASP A 136 -13.72 -6.70 5.71
CA ASP A 136 -13.36 -7.02 4.34
C ASP A 136 -13.62 -8.50 4.06
N GLY A 137 -14.71 -8.78 3.34
CA GLY A 137 -15.18 -10.15 3.13
C GLY A 137 -15.54 -10.81 4.44
N GLN A 138 -14.82 -11.89 4.79
CA GLN A 138 -14.99 -12.62 6.04
C GLN A 138 -14.12 -12.10 7.20
N PHE A 139 -13.14 -11.25 6.91
CA PHE A 139 -12.22 -10.71 7.92
C PHE A 139 -12.75 -9.40 8.48
N SER A 140 -12.63 -9.23 9.79
CA SER A 140 -12.93 -7.99 10.48
C SER A 140 -11.75 -7.53 11.35
N SER A 141 -11.69 -6.23 11.62
CA SER A 141 -10.72 -5.71 12.57
C SER A 141 -10.94 -6.22 14.00
N CYS A 142 -12.11 -6.80 14.29
CA CYS A 142 -12.44 -7.39 15.58
C CYS A 142 -11.87 -8.81 15.78
N ASP A 143 -11.59 -9.56 14.73
CA ASP A 143 -11.21 -10.98 14.81
C ASP A 143 -9.93 -11.22 15.62
N ARG A 144 -9.02 -10.25 15.64
CA ARG A 144 -7.75 -10.31 16.38
C ARG A 144 -7.58 -9.14 17.35
N CYS A 145 -8.68 -8.47 17.72
CA CYS A 145 -8.65 -7.32 18.60
C CYS A 145 -8.53 -7.77 20.06
N PRO A 146 -7.48 -7.36 20.81
CA PRO A 146 -7.33 -7.74 22.21
C PRO A 146 -8.36 -7.08 23.12
N TYR A 147 -9.06 -6.05 22.65
CA TYR A 147 -10.04 -5.28 23.43
C TYR A 147 -11.48 -5.73 23.23
N GLY A 148 -11.73 -6.84 22.53
CA GLY A 148 -13.09 -7.33 22.23
C GLY A 148 -13.97 -7.46 23.46
N ALA A 149 -13.41 -7.94 24.59
CA ALA A 149 -14.15 -8.14 25.84
C ALA A 149 -14.61 -6.84 26.51
N VAL A 150 -13.97 -5.70 26.28
CA VAL A 150 -14.26 -4.41 26.91
C VAL A 150 -14.82 -3.37 25.94
N CYS A 151 -14.68 -3.60 24.64
CA CYS A 151 -15.11 -2.67 23.60
C CYS A 151 -16.64 -2.50 23.53
N GLY A 152 -17.39 -3.58 23.79
CA GLY A 152 -18.86 -3.57 23.73
C GLY A 152 -19.44 -3.40 22.31
N PHE A 153 -18.62 -3.49 21.24
CA PHE A 153 -19.14 -3.45 19.87
C PHE A 153 -19.87 -4.75 19.55
N SER A 154 -21.13 -4.64 19.12
CA SER A 154 -21.90 -5.74 18.53
C SER A 154 -22.81 -5.19 17.45
N VAL A 155 -22.88 -5.90 16.34
CA VAL A 155 -23.81 -5.58 15.22
C VAL A 155 -25.28 -5.72 15.61
N ASP A 156 -25.57 -6.36 16.75
CA ASP A 156 -26.92 -6.49 17.28
C ASP A 156 -27.38 -5.21 18.01
N LEU A 157 -26.47 -4.30 18.28
CA LEU A 157 -26.80 -3.01 18.90
C LEU A 157 -27.21 -2.00 17.80
N PRO A 158 -28.27 -1.21 18.05
CA PRO A 158 -28.69 -0.17 17.13
C PRO A 158 -27.54 0.80 16.79
N GLY A 159 -27.37 1.12 15.51
CA GLY A 159 -26.32 2.03 15.04
C GLY A 159 -24.92 1.42 14.93
N CYS A 160 -24.67 0.23 15.45
CA CYS A 160 -23.37 -0.42 15.42
C CYS A 160 -23.19 -1.26 14.15
N ASN A 161 -22.45 -0.76 13.19
CA ASN A 161 -22.18 -1.43 11.92
C ASN A 161 -20.69 -1.48 11.60
N TYR A 162 -20.26 -2.53 10.88
CA TYR A 162 -18.92 -2.56 10.30
C TYR A 162 -18.81 -1.60 9.13
N ARG A 163 -17.73 -0.82 9.08
CA ARG A 163 -17.33 -0.14 7.85
C ARG A 163 -16.98 -1.18 6.78
N LYS A 164 -17.60 -1.10 5.62
CA LYS A 164 -17.23 -1.91 4.46
C LYS A 164 -16.14 -1.19 3.67
N LEU A 165 -15.01 -1.86 3.44
CA LEU A 165 -13.97 -1.31 2.57
C LEU A 165 -14.50 -1.27 1.14
N LYS A 166 -14.57 -0.09 0.56
CA LYS A 166 -14.97 0.11 -0.84
C LYS A 166 -13.76 -0.18 -1.74
N LYS A 167 -13.98 -0.91 -2.81
CA LYS A 167 -13.03 -1.00 -3.92
C LYS A 167 -13.36 0.11 -4.90
N PHE A 168 -12.35 0.87 -5.29
CA PHE A 168 -12.47 1.95 -6.25
C PHE A 168 -11.71 1.56 -7.52
N ASP A 169 -12.20 2.03 -8.66
CA ASP A 169 -11.42 2.06 -9.89
C ASP A 169 -10.26 3.07 -9.73
N ASP A 170 -9.18 2.87 -10.45
CA ASP A 170 -7.95 3.66 -10.28
C ASP A 170 -8.19 5.17 -10.41
N GLU A 171 -9.02 5.61 -11.36
CA GLU A 171 -9.35 7.02 -11.55
C GLU A 171 -10.07 7.61 -10.34
N VAL A 172 -11.09 6.91 -9.84
CA VAL A 172 -11.85 7.32 -8.66
C VAL A 172 -10.97 7.33 -7.42
N LEU A 173 -10.08 6.34 -7.29
CA LEU A 173 -9.13 6.26 -6.18
C LEU A 173 -8.21 7.49 -6.16
N TRP A 174 -7.62 7.86 -7.30
CA TRP A 174 -6.70 9.00 -7.36
C TRP A 174 -7.43 10.33 -7.14
N ASN A 175 -8.66 10.49 -7.62
CA ASN A 175 -9.48 11.66 -7.33
C ASN A 175 -9.79 11.78 -5.84
N ASN A 176 -10.20 10.70 -5.18
CA ASN A 176 -10.46 10.69 -3.74
C ASN A 176 -9.20 11.01 -2.91
N ILE A 177 -8.02 10.51 -3.32
CA ILE A 177 -6.75 10.84 -2.68
C ILE A 177 -6.47 12.33 -2.81
N LYS A 178 -6.67 12.92 -3.99
CA LYS A 178 -6.46 14.34 -4.25
C LYS A 178 -7.42 15.20 -3.44
N GLU A 179 -8.71 14.89 -3.43
CA GLU A 179 -9.72 15.58 -2.61
C GLU A 179 -9.37 15.50 -1.12
N GLY A 180 -8.94 14.33 -0.64
CA GLY A 180 -8.54 14.14 0.76
C GLY A 180 -7.30 14.96 1.16
N ILE A 181 -6.46 15.36 0.21
CA ILE A 181 -5.34 16.29 0.42
C ILE A 181 -5.85 17.74 0.45
N ASP A 182 -6.67 18.12 -0.54
CA ASP A 182 -7.13 19.48 -0.76
C ASP A 182 -8.06 19.95 0.38
N GLU A 183 -8.85 19.05 0.93
CA GLU A 183 -9.79 19.32 2.03
C GLU A 183 -9.14 19.31 3.43
N ASN A 184 -7.82 19.32 3.54
CA ASN A 184 -7.09 19.26 4.82
C ASN A 184 -7.54 18.09 5.71
N GLY A 185 -7.77 16.92 5.13
CA GLY A 185 -8.19 15.74 5.87
C GLY A 185 -9.67 15.74 6.25
N LYS A 186 -10.51 16.60 5.64
CA LYS A 186 -11.95 16.41 5.77
C LYS A 186 -12.29 15.00 5.37
N LYS A 187 -12.99 14.32 6.27
CA LYS A 187 -13.32 12.90 6.22
C LYS A 187 -13.65 12.45 4.80
N MET A 188 -12.85 11.55 4.26
CA MET A 188 -13.36 10.64 3.24
C MET A 188 -14.54 9.94 3.90
N ASP A 189 -15.76 10.32 3.50
CA ASP A 189 -16.98 9.76 4.04
C ASP A 189 -17.01 8.26 3.70
N THR A 190 -16.66 7.46 4.68
CA THR A 190 -16.63 6.00 4.55
C THR A 190 -18.02 5.40 4.75
N GLY A 191 -19.05 6.24 4.93
CA GLY A 191 -20.44 5.82 5.06
C GLY A 191 -20.70 4.90 6.26
N ALA A 192 -19.92 5.08 7.34
CA ALA A 192 -20.18 4.40 8.60
C ALA A 192 -21.13 5.24 9.43
N GLU A 193 -22.32 4.73 9.72
CA GLU A 193 -23.15 5.22 10.82
C GLU A 193 -22.37 4.98 12.11
N GLU A 194 -22.28 6.00 12.94
CA GLU A 194 -21.53 5.96 14.20
C GLU A 194 -22.30 5.15 15.24
N CYS A 195 -21.60 4.37 16.02
CA CYS A 195 -22.12 3.63 17.15
C CYS A 195 -21.92 4.50 18.40
N ASP A 196 -23.01 5.14 18.89
CA ASP A 196 -23.03 5.93 20.13
C ASP A 196 -22.87 5.07 21.39
#